data_be283b0fa6235cf8a7af92ceb6f212d6
#
_entry.id   be283b0fa6235cf8a7af92ceb6f212d6
#
_cell.length_a   1.000
_cell.length_b   1.000
_cell.length_c   1.000
_cell.angle_alpha   90.00
_cell.angle_beta   90.00
_cell.angle_gamma   90.00
#
_symmetry.space_group_name_H-M   'P 1'
#
loop_
_entity.id
_entity.type
_entity.pdbx_description
1 polymer ?
#
loop_
_entity_poly.entity_id
_entity_poly.type
_entity_poly.pdbx_seq_one_letter_code
_entity_poly.pdbx_strand_id
1 'polypeptide(L)'
;MEFNKQNIQSRVRTDEAHQIDEGLRAYMLKVYNFMATGVLLTGIIALISFKISVVTDASGSITGFTSFGNALFFSGLKWIVMLAPLGIVFYMSFGIRKMSAAKAQTVFWVFASLMGLSLSWILLIYTGVSVARVFFITSATFGAMSIYGYTTKRDLTK
;
A
#
# COMPACT_ATOMS: atom_id res chain seq x y z
N MET A 1 -23.31 30.74 41.04
CA MET A 1 -23.55 29.34 40.57
C MET A 1 -23.33 29.16 39.07
N GLU A 2 -23.41 30.18 38.24
CA GLU A 2 -23.19 30.07 36.78
C GLU A 2 -21.73 29.86 36.36
N PHE A 3 -20.78 30.51 37.03
CA PHE A 3 -19.33 30.35 36.76
C PHE A 3 -18.82 28.91 36.86
N ASN A 4 -19.41 28.11 37.72
CA ASN A 4 -19.03 26.70 37.91
C ASN A 4 -19.55 25.80 36.79
N LYS A 5 -20.73 26.11 36.22
CA LYS A 5 -21.31 25.39 35.08
C LYS A 5 -20.54 25.63 33.79
N GLN A 6 -20.05 26.86 33.53
CA GLN A 6 -19.26 27.18 32.37
C GLN A 6 -17.87 26.51 32.41
N ASN A 7 -17.23 26.42 33.56
CA ASN A 7 -15.96 25.71 33.73
C ASN A 7 -16.10 24.20 33.57
N ILE A 8 -17.22 23.64 33.98
CA ILE A 8 -17.47 22.18 33.78
C ILE A 8 -17.76 21.92 32.31
N GLN A 9 -18.54 22.71 31.62
CA GLN A 9 -18.84 22.56 30.20
C GLN A 9 -17.59 22.74 29.30
N SER A 10 -16.71 23.68 29.65
CA SER A 10 -15.46 23.85 28.90
C SER A 10 -14.51 22.67 29.08
N ARG A 11 -14.39 22.11 30.27
CA ARG A 11 -13.58 20.92 30.55
C ARG A 11 -14.13 19.70 29.82
N VAL A 12 -15.43 19.47 29.86
CA VAL A 12 -16.06 18.34 29.15
C VAL A 12 -15.84 18.45 27.64
N ARG A 13 -15.98 19.63 27.05
CA ARG A 13 -15.69 19.86 25.62
C ARG A 13 -14.21 19.63 25.26
N THR A 14 -13.30 20.00 26.16
CA THR A 14 -11.86 19.79 25.93
C THR A 14 -11.51 18.31 26.03
N ASP A 15 -12.08 17.59 26.98
CA ASP A 15 -11.86 16.16 27.15
C ASP A 15 -12.47 15.34 25.98
N GLU A 16 -13.65 15.71 25.51
CA GLU A 16 -14.27 15.11 24.31
C GLU A 16 -13.43 15.38 23.05
N ALA A 17 -12.91 16.60 22.87
CA ALA A 17 -12.05 16.95 21.75
C ALA A 17 -10.72 16.15 21.79
N HIS A 18 -10.13 15.96 22.97
CA HIS A 18 -8.93 15.14 23.14
C HIS A 18 -9.18 13.66 22.84
N GLN A 19 -10.30 13.10 23.28
CA GLN A 19 -10.66 11.69 22.99
C GLN A 19 -10.94 11.46 21.50
N ILE A 20 -11.56 12.42 20.82
CA ILE A 20 -11.79 12.35 19.36
C ILE A 20 -10.44 12.41 18.63
N ASP A 21 -9.51 13.23 19.08
CA ASP A 21 -8.19 13.40 18.46
C ASP A 21 -7.32 12.14 18.64
N GLU A 22 -7.34 11.51 19.81
CA GLU A 22 -6.66 10.23 20.06
C GLU A 22 -7.27 9.08 19.25
N GLY A 23 -8.58 9.00 19.14
CA GLY A 23 -9.27 7.99 18.35
C GLY A 23 -8.99 8.13 16.85
N LEU A 24 -8.99 9.35 16.35
CA LEU A 24 -8.65 9.66 14.95
C LEU A 24 -7.20 9.32 14.65
N ARG A 25 -6.28 9.64 15.55
CA ARG A 25 -4.85 9.32 15.44
C ARG A 25 -4.61 7.81 15.40
N ALA A 26 -5.24 7.05 16.31
CA ALA A 26 -5.14 5.59 16.32
C ALA A 26 -5.68 4.97 15.03
N TYR A 27 -6.78 5.51 14.50
CA TYR A 27 -7.34 5.08 13.23
C TYR A 27 -6.38 5.36 12.06
N MET A 28 -5.82 6.55 11.98
CA MET A 28 -4.86 6.93 10.94
C MET A 28 -3.60 6.04 10.97
N LEU A 29 -3.05 5.79 12.16
CA LEU A 29 -1.91 4.86 12.32
C LEU A 29 -2.24 3.45 11.80
N LYS A 30 -3.44 2.97 12.07
CA LYS A 30 -3.90 1.67 11.56
C LYS A 30 -3.97 1.64 10.03
N VAL A 31 -4.49 2.71 9.41
CA VAL A 31 -4.55 2.84 7.94
C VAL A 31 -3.14 2.87 7.35
N TYR A 32 -2.21 3.66 7.91
CA TYR A 32 -0.82 3.72 7.44
C TYR A 32 -0.11 2.36 7.56
N ASN A 33 -0.34 1.63 8.64
CA ASN A 33 0.21 0.27 8.80
C ASN A 33 -0.32 -0.68 7.73
N PHE A 34 -1.61 -0.64 7.41
CA PHE A 34 -2.17 -1.43 6.31
C PHE A 34 -1.57 -1.05 4.96
N MET A 35 -1.40 0.25 4.68
CA MET A 35 -0.76 0.72 3.45
C MET A 35 0.69 0.24 3.35
N ALA A 36 1.47 0.41 4.41
CA ALA A 36 2.87 -0.01 4.45
C ALA A 36 3.02 -1.52 4.24
N THR A 37 2.20 -2.33 4.93
CA THR A 37 2.23 -3.79 4.77
C THR A 37 1.73 -4.23 3.40
N GLY A 38 0.74 -3.54 2.81
CA GLY A 38 0.30 -3.78 1.44
C GLY A 38 1.39 -3.53 0.40
N VAL A 39 2.10 -2.40 0.52
CA VAL A 39 3.25 -2.08 -0.36
C VAL A 39 4.38 -3.10 -0.19
N LEU A 40 4.68 -3.49 1.05
CA LEU A 40 5.69 -4.51 1.33
C LEU A 40 5.33 -5.84 0.66
N LEU A 41 4.09 -6.30 0.81
CA LEU A 41 3.59 -7.53 0.18
C LEU A 41 3.69 -7.45 -1.35
N THR A 42 3.28 -6.34 -1.93
CA THR A 42 3.40 -6.08 -3.38
C THR A 42 4.84 -6.22 -3.84
N GLY A 43 5.79 -5.62 -3.13
CA GLY A 43 7.22 -5.70 -3.46
C GLY A 43 7.78 -7.12 -3.34
N ILE A 44 7.43 -7.85 -2.29
CA ILE A 44 7.86 -9.24 -2.07
C ILE A 44 7.33 -10.13 -3.19
N ILE A 45 6.04 -10.03 -3.53
CA ILE A 45 5.43 -10.84 -4.59
C ILE A 45 6.03 -10.50 -5.95
N ALA A 46 6.29 -9.22 -6.24
CA ALA A 46 6.94 -8.82 -7.47
C ALA A 46 8.34 -9.45 -7.62
N LEU A 47 9.16 -9.41 -6.56
CA LEU A 47 10.50 -9.99 -6.55
C LEU A 47 10.47 -11.52 -6.67
N ILE A 48 9.59 -12.19 -5.94
CA ILE A 48 9.45 -13.66 -6.00
C ILE A 48 8.99 -14.07 -7.40
N SER A 49 7.94 -13.42 -7.93
CA SER A 49 7.41 -13.71 -9.26
C SER A 49 8.47 -13.51 -10.34
N PHE A 50 9.25 -12.43 -10.25
CA PHE A 50 10.35 -12.19 -11.17
C PHE A 50 11.41 -13.29 -11.08
N LYS A 51 11.90 -13.62 -9.87
CA LYS A 51 12.93 -14.66 -9.68
C LYS A 51 12.52 -16.03 -10.18
N ILE A 52 11.25 -16.40 -10.00
CA ILE A 52 10.73 -17.70 -10.49
C ILE A 52 10.55 -17.67 -12.02
N SER A 53 10.36 -16.50 -12.61
CA SER A 53 10.07 -16.33 -14.04
C SER A 53 11.31 -16.35 -14.92
N VAL A 54 12.48 -16.01 -14.38
CA VAL A 54 13.73 -15.88 -15.15
C VAL A 54 14.73 -16.98 -14.80
N VAL A 55 15.51 -17.39 -15.80
CA VAL A 55 16.70 -18.24 -15.63
C VAL A 55 17.91 -17.34 -15.76
N THR A 56 18.77 -17.32 -14.73
CA THR A 56 19.98 -16.52 -14.71
C THR A 56 21.21 -17.41 -14.71
N ASP A 57 22.28 -16.94 -15.34
CA ASP A 57 23.61 -17.57 -15.27
C ASP A 57 24.37 -17.19 -14.00
N ALA A 58 25.59 -17.71 -13.87
CA ALA A 58 26.48 -17.42 -12.73
C ALA A 58 26.90 -15.93 -12.64
N SER A 59 26.78 -15.17 -13.74
CA SER A 59 27.05 -13.72 -13.78
C SER A 59 25.83 -12.88 -13.40
N GLY A 60 24.64 -13.50 -13.17
CA GLY A 60 23.40 -12.81 -12.89
C GLY A 60 22.66 -12.28 -14.12
N SER A 61 23.15 -12.62 -15.33
CA SER A 61 22.49 -12.25 -16.59
C SER A 61 21.31 -13.19 -16.88
N ILE A 62 20.21 -12.62 -17.39
CA ILE A 62 19.04 -13.42 -17.78
C ILE A 62 19.36 -14.17 -19.07
N THR A 63 19.38 -15.49 -18.99
CA THR A 63 19.66 -16.38 -20.13
C THR A 63 18.39 -16.97 -20.74
N GLY A 64 17.27 -16.90 -20.01
CA GLY A 64 16.00 -17.44 -20.50
C GLY A 64 14.86 -17.22 -19.53
N PHE A 65 13.72 -17.79 -19.88
CA PHE A 65 12.50 -17.73 -19.07
C PHE A 65 12.04 -19.14 -18.73
N THR A 66 11.54 -19.31 -17.52
CA THR A 66 10.87 -20.54 -17.11
C THR A 66 9.52 -20.68 -17.84
N SER A 67 8.89 -21.86 -17.77
CA SER A 67 7.52 -22.04 -18.28
C SER A 67 6.54 -21.07 -17.65
N PHE A 68 6.72 -20.76 -16.36
CA PHE A 68 5.94 -19.76 -15.64
C PHE A 68 6.20 -18.35 -16.19
N GLY A 69 7.46 -17.99 -16.41
CA GLY A 69 7.84 -16.69 -16.98
C GLY A 69 7.31 -16.50 -18.40
N ASN A 70 7.37 -17.54 -19.24
CA ASN A 70 6.79 -17.49 -20.57
C ASN A 70 5.26 -17.29 -20.53
N ALA A 71 4.56 -18.01 -19.66
CA ALA A 71 3.12 -17.83 -19.48
C ALA A 71 2.78 -16.42 -18.97
N LEU A 72 3.54 -15.92 -17.99
CA LEU A 72 3.27 -14.63 -17.35
C LEU A 72 3.59 -13.43 -18.26
N PHE A 73 4.70 -13.48 -19.00
CA PHE A 73 5.24 -12.33 -19.73
C PHE A 73 4.94 -12.34 -21.23
N PHE A 74 4.82 -13.50 -21.83
CA PHE A 74 4.75 -13.61 -23.30
C PHE A 74 3.44 -14.22 -23.82
N SER A 75 2.61 -14.80 -22.95
CA SER A 75 1.29 -15.32 -23.35
C SER A 75 0.20 -14.24 -23.26
N GLY A 76 -1.00 -14.55 -23.74
CA GLY A 76 -2.18 -13.71 -23.55
C GLY A 76 -2.53 -13.46 -22.06
N LEU A 77 -2.02 -14.31 -21.15
CA LEU A 77 -2.20 -14.17 -19.71
C LEU A 77 -1.64 -12.84 -19.16
N LYS A 78 -0.59 -12.30 -19.78
CA LYS A 78 -0.01 -10.99 -19.39
C LYS A 78 -1.07 -9.88 -19.32
N TRP A 79 -1.96 -9.83 -20.31
CA TRP A 79 -3.01 -8.82 -20.36
C TRP A 79 -4.01 -8.96 -19.21
N ILE A 80 -4.35 -10.22 -18.89
CA ILE A 80 -5.23 -10.52 -17.76
C ILE A 80 -4.57 -10.09 -16.45
N VAL A 81 -3.30 -10.43 -16.24
CA VAL A 81 -2.56 -10.08 -15.03
C VAL A 81 -2.37 -8.55 -14.91
N MET A 82 -2.09 -7.86 -16.01
CA MET A 82 -1.94 -6.40 -16.00
C MET A 82 -3.25 -5.67 -15.72
N LEU A 83 -4.38 -6.20 -16.20
CA LEU A 83 -5.70 -5.58 -16.04
C LEU A 83 -6.44 -6.05 -14.78
N ALA A 84 -6.05 -7.18 -14.19
CA ALA A 84 -6.71 -7.74 -13.00
C ALA A 84 -6.77 -6.76 -11.81
N PRO A 85 -5.72 -6.01 -11.46
CA PRO A 85 -5.79 -5.02 -10.39
C PRO A 85 -6.85 -3.95 -10.65
N LEU A 86 -6.98 -3.49 -11.90
CA LEU A 86 -8.01 -2.54 -12.31
C LEU A 86 -9.41 -3.13 -12.11
N GLY A 87 -9.61 -4.40 -12.47
CA GLY A 87 -10.86 -5.12 -12.24
C GLY A 87 -11.25 -5.17 -10.75
N ILE A 88 -10.26 -5.39 -9.85
CA ILE A 88 -10.52 -5.37 -8.40
C ILE A 88 -10.89 -3.96 -7.92
N VAL A 89 -10.26 -2.91 -8.45
CA VAL A 89 -10.63 -1.53 -8.11
C VAL A 89 -12.09 -1.25 -8.48
N PHE A 90 -12.52 -1.65 -9.67
CA PHE A 90 -13.93 -1.54 -10.05
C PHE A 90 -14.84 -2.36 -9.14
N TYR A 91 -14.49 -3.60 -8.87
CA TYR A 91 -15.25 -4.45 -7.94
C TYR A 91 -15.41 -3.81 -6.57
N MET A 92 -14.32 -3.25 -6.00
CA MET A 92 -14.38 -2.53 -4.74
C MET A 92 -15.23 -1.27 -4.83
N SER A 93 -15.10 -0.49 -5.90
CA SER A 93 -15.82 0.77 -6.08
C SER A 93 -17.34 0.56 -6.04
N PHE A 94 -17.83 -0.48 -6.68
CA PHE A 94 -19.26 -0.81 -6.69
C PHE A 94 -19.75 -1.50 -5.41
N GLY A 95 -18.86 -2.26 -4.75
CA GLY A 95 -19.23 -3.17 -3.65
C GLY A 95 -18.93 -2.63 -2.24
N ILE A 96 -18.09 -1.60 -2.09
CA ILE A 96 -17.52 -1.19 -0.80
C ILE A 96 -18.58 -0.83 0.25
N ARG A 97 -19.69 -0.24 -0.16
CA ARG A 97 -20.80 0.13 0.74
C ARG A 97 -21.53 -1.07 1.36
N LYS A 98 -21.41 -2.24 0.75
CA LYS A 98 -22.07 -3.49 1.18
C LYS A 98 -21.08 -4.50 1.77
N MET A 99 -19.79 -4.20 1.77
CA MET A 99 -18.75 -5.09 2.28
C MET A 99 -18.54 -4.91 3.78
N SER A 100 -18.36 -6.02 4.49
CA SER A 100 -17.83 -5.98 5.84
C SER A 100 -16.35 -5.56 5.83
N ALA A 101 -15.87 -5.00 6.94
CA ALA A 101 -14.47 -4.60 7.08
C ALA A 101 -13.48 -5.76 6.80
N ALA A 102 -13.80 -6.96 7.28
CA ALA A 102 -12.99 -8.16 7.03
C ALA A 102 -12.92 -8.50 5.54
N LYS A 103 -14.04 -8.41 4.83
CA LYS A 103 -14.10 -8.67 3.40
C LYS A 103 -13.31 -7.63 2.59
N ALA A 104 -13.44 -6.35 2.93
CA ALA A 104 -12.66 -5.28 2.31
C ALA A 104 -11.16 -5.49 2.52
N GLN A 105 -10.74 -5.92 3.71
CA GLN A 105 -9.36 -6.26 4.02
C GLN A 105 -8.84 -7.43 3.18
N THR A 106 -9.61 -8.50 3.04
CA THR A 106 -9.23 -9.64 2.17
C THR A 106 -9.05 -9.20 0.71
N VAL A 107 -9.99 -8.41 0.19
CA VAL A 107 -9.89 -7.88 -1.19
C VAL A 107 -8.67 -6.99 -1.35
N PHE A 108 -8.31 -6.20 -0.34
CA PHE A 108 -7.09 -5.40 -0.33
C PHE A 108 -5.82 -6.27 -0.44
N TRP A 109 -5.73 -7.39 0.30
CA TRP A 109 -4.59 -8.30 0.20
C TRP A 109 -4.49 -8.98 -1.17
N VAL A 110 -5.63 -9.38 -1.75
CA VAL A 110 -5.67 -9.93 -3.11
C VAL A 110 -5.24 -8.88 -4.12
N PHE A 111 -5.70 -7.64 -3.98
CA PHE A 111 -5.28 -6.52 -4.82
C PHE A 111 -3.76 -6.28 -4.73
N ALA A 112 -3.19 -6.20 -3.53
CA ALA A 112 -1.76 -6.02 -3.32
C ALA A 112 -0.93 -7.16 -3.95
N SER A 113 -1.43 -8.38 -3.87
CA SER A 113 -0.79 -9.56 -4.48
C SER A 113 -0.82 -9.50 -6.00
N LEU A 114 -1.94 -9.17 -6.60
CA LEU A 114 -2.07 -9.01 -8.04
C LEU A 114 -1.26 -7.83 -8.58
N MET A 115 -1.20 -6.73 -7.84
CA MET A 115 -0.30 -5.62 -8.15
C MET A 115 1.16 -6.06 -8.15
N GLY A 116 1.59 -6.85 -7.16
CA GLY A 116 2.94 -7.41 -7.13
C GLY A 116 3.24 -8.28 -8.35
N LEU A 117 2.32 -9.15 -8.71
CA LEU A 117 2.44 -10.00 -9.90
C LEU A 117 2.53 -9.17 -11.19
N SER A 118 1.70 -8.15 -11.33
CA SER A 118 1.71 -7.21 -12.45
C SER A 118 3.01 -6.40 -12.53
N LEU A 119 3.51 -5.93 -11.39
CA LEU A 119 4.76 -5.15 -11.30
C LEU A 119 6.02 -5.99 -11.56
N SER A 120 5.95 -7.32 -11.51
CA SER A 120 7.10 -8.19 -11.85
C SER A 120 7.61 -7.96 -13.28
N TRP A 121 6.76 -7.50 -14.19
CA TRP A 121 7.13 -7.08 -15.54
C TRP A 121 8.09 -5.89 -15.55
N ILE A 122 7.95 -4.96 -14.63
CA ILE A 122 8.82 -3.79 -14.50
C ILE A 122 10.25 -4.23 -14.17
N LEU A 123 10.40 -5.26 -13.34
CA LEU A 123 11.70 -5.82 -12.98
C LEU A 123 12.40 -6.49 -14.17
N LEU A 124 11.66 -6.89 -15.19
CA LEU A 124 12.21 -7.44 -16.43
C LEU A 124 12.81 -6.34 -17.33
N ILE A 125 12.17 -5.17 -17.38
CA ILE A 125 12.55 -4.06 -18.27
C ILE A 125 13.62 -3.18 -17.63
N TYR A 126 13.52 -2.95 -16.33
CA TYR A 126 14.42 -2.07 -15.59
C TYR A 126 15.40 -2.87 -14.75
N THR A 127 16.63 -2.38 -14.66
CA THR A 127 17.64 -3.01 -13.79
C THR A 127 17.18 -2.96 -12.33
N GLY A 128 17.45 -4.04 -11.59
CA GLY A 128 17.10 -4.12 -10.17
C GLY A 128 17.63 -2.95 -9.33
N VAL A 129 18.80 -2.40 -9.71
CA VAL A 129 19.38 -1.21 -9.07
C VAL A 129 18.50 0.03 -9.26
N SER A 130 17.95 0.25 -10.47
CA SER A 130 17.08 1.40 -10.74
C SER A 130 15.77 1.30 -9.98
N VAL A 131 15.16 0.11 -9.94
CA VAL A 131 13.92 -0.15 -9.18
C VAL A 131 14.16 0.04 -7.69
N ALA A 132 15.23 -0.52 -7.14
CA ALA A 132 15.59 -0.35 -5.74
C ALA A 132 15.82 1.13 -5.39
N ARG A 133 16.51 1.89 -6.24
CA ARG A 133 16.75 3.32 -6.03
C ARG A 133 15.44 4.10 -5.93
N VAL A 134 14.51 3.90 -6.86
CA VAL A 134 13.20 4.56 -6.82
C VAL A 134 12.43 4.16 -5.56
N PHE A 135 12.46 2.88 -5.20
CA PHE A 135 11.79 2.37 -4.01
C PHE A 135 12.34 3.02 -2.73
N PHE A 136 13.68 3.11 -2.59
CA PHE A 136 14.32 3.76 -1.44
C PHE A 136 14.02 5.25 -1.36
N ILE A 137 14.06 5.97 -2.49
CA ILE A 137 13.73 7.41 -2.53
C ILE A 137 12.28 7.61 -2.12
N THR A 138 11.36 6.81 -2.65
CA THR A 138 9.94 6.89 -2.32
C THR A 138 9.69 6.58 -0.84
N SER A 139 10.31 5.52 -0.31
CA SER A 139 10.21 5.14 1.10
C SER A 139 10.76 6.23 2.02
N ALA A 140 11.90 6.83 1.67
CA ALA A 140 12.49 7.94 2.43
C ALA A 140 11.58 9.17 2.42
N THR A 141 11.00 9.51 1.26
CA THR A 141 10.05 10.62 1.13
C THR A 141 8.79 10.38 1.97
N PHE A 142 8.22 9.17 1.90
CA PHE A 142 7.07 8.79 2.73
C PHE A 142 7.39 8.83 4.23
N GLY A 143 8.55 8.30 4.62
CA GLY A 143 9.03 8.35 6.00
C GLY A 143 9.20 9.78 6.50
N ALA A 144 9.84 10.66 5.70
CA ALA A 144 10.02 12.06 6.04
C ALA A 144 8.68 12.80 6.19
N MET A 145 7.74 12.58 5.26
CA MET A 145 6.39 13.16 5.33
C MET A 145 5.58 12.63 6.52
N SER A 146 5.73 11.35 6.85
CA SER A 146 5.09 10.75 8.02
C SER A 146 5.61 11.36 9.31
N ILE A 147 6.95 11.51 9.46
CA ILE A 147 7.57 12.15 10.63
C ILE A 147 7.15 13.62 10.71
N TYR A 148 7.14 14.32 9.59
CA TYR A 148 6.69 15.71 9.53
C TYR A 148 5.23 15.84 9.96
N GLY A 149 4.32 15.01 9.43
CA GLY A 149 2.91 15.01 9.83
C GLY A 149 2.70 14.65 11.30
N TYR A 150 3.59 13.83 11.87
CA TYR A 150 3.53 13.47 13.29
C TYR A 150 4.03 14.58 14.22
N THR A 151 5.02 15.35 13.76
CA THR A 151 5.70 16.37 14.58
C THR A 151 5.05 17.75 14.43
N THR A 152 4.39 18.01 13.30
CA THR A 152 3.79 19.32 13.04
C THR A 152 2.52 19.51 13.87
N LYS A 153 2.43 20.67 14.51
CA LYS A 153 1.20 21.16 15.18
C LYS A 153 0.39 22.07 14.25
N ARG A 154 0.83 22.23 13.02
CA ARG A 154 0.18 23.08 12.02
C ARG A 154 -0.93 22.32 11.32
N ASP A 155 -2.08 22.95 11.17
CA ASP A 155 -3.17 22.43 10.38
C ASP A 155 -2.77 22.38 8.90
N LEU A 156 -2.67 21.17 8.34
CA LEU A 156 -2.23 20.91 6.96
C LEU A 156 -3.37 21.00 5.94
N THR A 157 -4.58 21.37 6.38
CA THR A 157 -5.79 21.48 5.55
C THR A 157 -5.96 22.84 4.87
N LYS A 158 -4.96 23.72 4.94
CA LYS A 158 -4.97 25.03 4.24
C LYS A 158 -4.14 25.00 3.00
#